data_407243305ec1d8c3abf00235ad6fcf08
#
_entry.id   407243305ec1d8c3abf00235ad6fcf08
#
_cell.length_a   1.000
_cell.length_b   1.000
_cell.length_c   1.000
_cell.angle_alpha   90.00
_cell.angle_beta   90.00
_cell.angle_gamma   90.00
#
_symmetry.space_group_name_H-M   'P 1'
#
loop_
_entity.id
_entity.type
_entity.pdbx_description
1 polymer ?
#
loop_
_entity_poly.entity_id
_entity_poly.type
_entity_poly.pdbx_seq_one_letter_code
_entity_poly.pdbx_strand_id
1 'polypeptide(L)'
;MLSAEVKEGRNQEREGPCFIILSALVSALIAATLTACGYQFRVGGAGPTIGGVPATTSTEPPPRLAIKTLINNSFEPNLEARYTNYFRDEFSNGSGAQVVSESEAADLVLSGQILSVSVPTLSFSQTATLESRAEVVVLVRVEEIRSGKIVWTQLAKGGSEFFITSDLQFNRTLQNRAVEQAGRILAADLASRFLLHVETGALKKSASSPQ
;
A
#
# COMPACT_ATOMS: atom_id res chain seq x y z
N MET A 1 14.05 -37.25 70.76
CA MET A 1 13.21 -36.48 71.67
C MET A 1 13.70 -35.04 71.61
N LEU A 2 12.97 -34.16 71.15
CA LEU A 2 12.83 -32.71 71.13
C LEU A 2 12.58 -32.23 69.71
N SER A 3 11.30 -31.98 69.41
CA SER A 3 10.78 -31.24 68.31
C SER A 3 11.21 -29.78 68.44
N ALA A 4 11.79 -29.22 67.36
CA ALA A 4 11.99 -27.79 67.20
C ALA A 4 11.04 -27.32 66.12
N GLU A 5 9.99 -26.62 66.60
CA GLU A 5 9.00 -25.93 65.76
C GLU A 5 9.59 -24.63 65.23
N VAL A 6 9.80 -24.55 63.92
CA VAL A 6 10.24 -23.33 63.24
C VAL A 6 9.01 -22.51 62.91
N LYS A 7 8.87 -21.39 63.62
CA LYS A 7 7.82 -20.39 63.48
C LYS A 7 8.19 -19.48 62.32
N GLU A 8 7.59 -19.69 61.16
CA GLU A 8 7.74 -18.86 59.95
C GLU A 8 7.00 -17.54 60.19
N GLY A 9 7.78 -16.49 60.43
CA GLY A 9 7.30 -15.12 60.60
C GLY A 9 6.95 -14.53 59.24
N ARG A 10 5.65 -14.42 58.93
CA ARG A 10 5.11 -13.76 57.75
C ARG A 10 5.24 -12.24 57.93
N ASN A 11 6.30 -11.62 57.36
CA ASN A 11 6.43 -10.18 57.24
C ASN A 11 5.40 -9.68 56.21
N GLN A 12 4.26 -9.23 56.71
CA GLN A 12 3.27 -8.51 55.93
C GLN A 12 3.72 -7.04 55.91
N GLU A 13 4.56 -6.67 54.92
CA GLU A 13 4.88 -5.28 54.65
C GLU A 13 3.59 -4.57 54.23
N ARG A 14 3.16 -3.63 55.08
CA ARG A 14 2.09 -2.68 54.76
C ARG A 14 2.53 -1.80 53.61
N GLU A 15 2.16 -2.17 52.41
CA GLU A 15 2.28 -1.28 51.28
C GLU A 15 1.43 -0.03 51.52
N GLY A 16 2.07 1.12 51.71
CA GLY A 16 1.37 2.36 52.05
C GLY A 16 0.48 2.82 50.89
N PRO A 17 -0.62 3.54 51.21
CA PRO A 17 -1.59 4.00 50.19
C PRO A 17 -0.97 4.78 49.05
N CYS A 18 0.21 5.33 49.24
CA CYS A 18 0.98 6.04 48.25
C CYS A 18 1.48 5.14 47.10
N PHE A 19 1.82 3.86 47.40
CA PHE A 19 2.28 2.91 46.37
C PHE A 19 1.14 2.43 45.49
N ILE A 20 -0.06 2.26 46.05
CA ILE A 20 -1.28 1.87 45.33
C ILE A 20 -1.70 3.00 44.36
N ILE A 21 -1.64 4.25 44.82
CA ILE A 21 -1.99 5.42 43.99
C ILE A 21 -0.97 5.59 42.84
N LEU A 22 0.31 5.40 43.09
CA LEU A 22 1.36 5.49 42.06
C LEU A 22 1.21 4.38 41.02
N SER A 23 0.93 3.14 41.45
CA SER A 23 0.65 2.00 40.56
C SER A 23 -0.57 2.23 39.66
N ALA A 24 -1.65 2.77 40.21
CA ALA A 24 -2.86 3.10 39.48
C ALA A 24 -2.62 4.21 38.42
N LEU A 25 -1.82 5.24 38.76
CA LEU A 25 -1.44 6.31 37.84
C LEU A 25 -0.58 5.80 36.70
N VAL A 26 0.39 4.94 36.96
CA VAL A 26 1.25 4.33 35.92
C VAL A 26 0.43 3.44 35.00
N SER A 27 -0.51 2.63 35.55
CA SER A 27 -1.39 1.78 34.74
C SER A 27 -2.35 2.62 33.86
N ALA A 28 -2.88 3.73 34.36
CA ALA A 28 -3.72 4.63 33.59
C ALA A 28 -2.93 5.33 32.45
N LEU A 29 -1.67 5.69 32.69
CA LEU A 29 -0.80 6.30 31.68
C LEU A 29 -0.44 5.32 30.57
N ILE A 30 -0.18 4.04 30.89
CA ILE A 30 0.09 2.97 29.92
C ILE A 30 -1.16 2.67 29.07
N ALA A 31 -2.34 2.64 29.69
CA ALA A 31 -3.60 2.44 28.98
C ALA A 31 -3.91 3.58 27.98
N ALA A 32 -3.58 4.82 28.34
CA ALA A 32 -3.77 5.99 27.47
C ALA A 32 -2.83 5.99 26.24
N THR A 33 -1.64 5.41 26.35
CA THR A 33 -0.70 5.34 25.21
C THR A 33 -1.05 4.23 24.19
N LEU A 34 -1.81 3.21 24.60
CA LEU A 34 -2.23 2.11 23.72
C LEU A 34 -3.37 2.49 22.75
N THR A 35 -4.08 3.60 23.00
CA THR A 35 -5.16 4.07 22.12
C THR A 35 -4.69 5.00 20.99
N ALA A 36 -3.40 5.35 20.94
CA ALA A 36 -2.86 6.30 19.95
C ALA A 36 -2.45 5.67 18.61
N CYS A 37 -2.43 4.34 18.47
CA CYS A 37 -2.23 3.68 17.17
C CYS A 37 -3.57 3.55 16.44
N GLY A 38 -3.96 4.61 15.73
CA GLY A 38 -5.14 4.62 14.87
C GLY A 38 -4.96 3.74 13.62
N TYR A 39 -4.83 2.43 13.80
CA TYR A 39 -4.93 1.48 12.69
C TYR A 39 -6.39 1.37 12.27
N GLN A 40 -6.78 2.03 11.19
CA GLN A 40 -8.10 1.83 10.60
C GLN A 40 -8.06 0.54 9.76
N PHE A 41 -8.65 -0.53 10.28
CA PHE A 41 -8.98 -1.70 9.49
C PHE A 41 -10.13 -1.33 8.55
N ARG A 42 -9.85 -1.12 7.26
CA ARG A 42 -10.90 -1.10 6.22
C ARG A 42 -11.23 -2.55 5.85
N VAL A 43 -12.31 -3.06 6.39
CA VAL A 43 -12.93 -4.27 5.84
C VAL A 43 -13.77 -3.81 4.66
N GLY A 44 -13.39 -4.17 3.44
CA GLY A 44 -14.18 -3.92 2.24
C GLY A 44 -15.50 -4.72 2.31
N GLY A 45 -16.58 -4.05 2.66
CA GLY A 45 -17.93 -4.58 2.77
C GLY A 45 -18.78 -3.67 3.65
N ALA A 46 -20.10 -3.62 3.39
CA ALA A 46 -21.08 -2.81 4.13
C ALA A 46 -21.27 -3.31 5.58
N GLY A 47 -20.23 -3.22 6.42
CA GLY A 47 -20.27 -3.55 7.83
C GLY A 47 -20.04 -2.31 8.71
N PRO A 48 -20.53 -2.30 9.97
CA PRO A 48 -20.35 -1.17 10.88
C PRO A 48 -18.85 -0.98 11.18
N THR A 49 -18.32 0.19 10.83
CA THR A 49 -16.95 0.58 11.17
C THR A 49 -16.87 0.93 12.66
N ILE A 50 -16.10 0.17 13.44
CA ILE A 50 -15.80 0.52 14.82
C ILE A 50 -14.80 1.68 14.81
N GLY A 51 -15.24 2.88 15.20
CA GLY A 51 -14.40 4.05 15.44
C GLY A 51 -14.13 4.96 14.23
N GLY A 52 -14.83 4.81 13.13
CA GLY A 52 -14.74 5.72 11.96
C GLY A 52 -15.91 6.70 11.91
N VAL A 53 -15.64 7.93 11.48
CA VAL A 53 -16.65 8.83 10.94
C VAL A 53 -17.42 8.04 9.88
N PRO A 54 -18.77 8.04 9.86
CA PRO A 54 -19.50 7.34 8.80
C PRO A 54 -18.94 7.84 7.48
N ALA A 55 -18.41 6.91 6.68
CA ALA A 55 -18.05 7.23 5.31
C ALA A 55 -19.32 7.83 4.72
N THR A 56 -19.25 9.08 4.27
CA THR A 56 -20.33 9.68 3.49
C THR A 56 -20.53 8.71 2.34
N THR A 57 -21.56 7.87 2.46
CA THR A 57 -21.99 6.99 1.39
C THR A 57 -22.34 7.91 0.23
N SER A 58 -21.42 8.07 -0.70
CA SER A 58 -21.76 8.66 -1.98
C SER A 58 -22.88 7.76 -2.52
N THR A 59 -24.07 8.32 -2.64
CA THR A 59 -25.28 7.62 -3.14
C THR A 59 -25.08 7.17 -4.60
N GLU A 60 -23.98 7.54 -5.20
CA GLU A 60 -23.62 7.27 -6.57
C GLU A 60 -22.75 6.00 -6.64
N PRO A 61 -23.08 5.04 -7.53
CA PRO A 61 -22.28 3.84 -7.69
C PRO A 61 -20.84 4.19 -8.10
N PRO A 62 -19.85 3.36 -7.70
CA PRO A 62 -18.47 3.59 -8.09
C PRO A 62 -18.33 3.58 -9.62
N PRO A 63 -17.47 4.43 -10.21
CA PRO A 63 -17.26 4.48 -11.65
C PRO A 63 -16.69 3.15 -12.14
N ARG A 64 -17.11 2.71 -13.31
CA ARG A 64 -16.64 1.47 -13.96
C ARG A 64 -15.36 1.78 -14.73
N LEU A 65 -14.26 1.11 -14.35
CA LEU A 65 -12.92 1.33 -14.89
C LEU A 65 -12.45 0.11 -15.68
N ALA A 66 -12.21 0.27 -16.98
CA ALA A 66 -11.50 -0.73 -17.78
C ALA A 66 -9.98 -0.43 -17.76
N ILE A 67 -9.15 -1.46 -17.59
CA ILE A 67 -7.69 -1.31 -17.57
C ILE A 67 -7.15 -2.01 -18.82
N LYS A 68 -6.62 -1.21 -19.76
CA LYS A 68 -5.96 -1.70 -20.97
C LYS A 68 -4.59 -2.32 -20.62
N THR A 69 -4.16 -3.25 -21.44
CA THR A 69 -2.81 -3.80 -21.35
C THR A 69 -1.78 -2.66 -21.48
N LEU A 70 -0.85 -2.58 -20.51
CA LEU A 70 0.20 -1.57 -20.49
C LEU A 70 1.15 -1.77 -21.67
N ILE A 71 1.66 -0.66 -22.21
CA ILE A 71 2.68 -0.68 -23.24
C ILE A 71 4.06 -0.74 -22.56
N ASN A 72 4.90 -1.68 -22.97
CA ASN A 72 6.25 -1.80 -22.45
C ASN A 72 7.25 -1.11 -23.38
N ASN A 73 7.76 0.04 -22.97
CA ASN A 73 8.81 0.79 -23.67
C ASN A 73 10.20 0.60 -23.02
N SER A 74 10.32 -0.33 -22.07
CA SER A 74 11.59 -0.67 -21.43
C SER A 74 12.32 -1.79 -22.15
N PHE A 75 13.58 -2.00 -21.80
CA PHE A 75 14.36 -3.12 -22.30
C PHE A 75 14.10 -4.46 -21.57
N GLU A 76 13.36 -4.44 -20.47
CA GLU A 76 13.03 -5.66 -19.73
C GLU A 76 11.78 -6.32 -20.35
N PRO A 77 11.88 -7.58 -20.83
CA PRO A 77 10.81 -8.21 -21.60
C PRO A 77 9.65 -8.70 -20.70
N ASN A 78 8.48 -8.86 -21.32
CA ASN A 78 7.28 -9.49 -20.74
C ASN A 78 6.74 -8.82 -19.45
N LEU A 79 6.95 -7.52 -19.30
CA LEU A 79 6.40 -6.76 -18.16
C LEU A 79 4.96 -6.30 -18.41
N GLU A 80 4.57 -6.11 -19.66
CA GLU A 80 3.25 -5.60 -20.04
C GLU A 80 2.09 -6.41 -19.42
N ALA A 81 2.11 -7.72 -19.56
CA ALA A 81 1.06 -8.59 -19.04
C ALA A 81 1.11 -8.67 -17.51
N ARG A 82 2.31 -8.83 -16.91
CA ARG A 82 2.47 -8.93 -15.46
C ARG A 82 2.03 -7.65 -14.75
N TYR A 83 2.48 -6.49 -15.22
CA TYR A 83 2.15 -5.21 -14.62
C TYR A 83 0.66 -4.88 -14.82
N THR A 84 0.09 -5.21 -15.98
CA THR A 84 -1.36 -5.06 -16.18
C THR A 84 -2.15 -5.86 -15.15
N ASN A 85 -1.74 -7.08 -14.82
CA ASN A 85 -2.40 -7.88 -13.79
C ASN A 85 -2.23 -7.25 -12.40
N TYR A 86 -1.04 -6.75 -12.03
CA TYR A 86 -0.86 -6.03 -10.75
C TYR A 86 -1.77 -4.81 -10.66
N PHE A 87 -1.91 -4.05 -11.75
CA PHE A 87 -2.82 -2.91 -11.80
C PHE A 87 -4.28 -3.36 -11.63
N ARG A 88 -4.72 -4.41 -12.31
CA ARG A 88 -6.08 -4.93 -12.16
C ARG A 88 -6.37 -5.37 -10.73
N ASP A 89 -5.43 -6.09 -10.11
CA ASP A 89 -5.57 -6.57 -8.75
C ASP A 89 -5.64 -5.41 -7.74
N GLU A 90 -4.70 -4.49 -7.79
CA GLU A 90 -4.62 -3.37 -6.84
C GLU A 90 -5.76 -2.36 -7.03
N PHE A 91 -6.13 -2.05 -8.27
CA PHE A 91 -7.25 -1.15 -8.56
C PHE A 91 -8.60 -1.77 -8.20
N SER A 92 -8.77 -3.08 -8.32
CA SER A 92 -9.99 -3.76 -7.87
C SER A 92 -10.19 -3.66 -6.35
N ASN A 93 -9.09 -3.65 -5.59
CA ASN A 93 -9.13 -3.67 -4.14
C ASN A 93 -9.03 -2.27 -3.50
N GLY A 94 -8.43 -1.29 -4.17
CA GLY A 94 -8.01 -0.06 -3.53
C GLY A 94 -8.29 1.25 -4.26
N SER A 95 -8.89 1.25 -5.45
CA SER A 95 -9.03 2.47 -6.27
C SER A 95 -10.35 3.24 -6.06
N GLY A 96 -11.33 2.65 -5.39
CA GLY A 96 -12.68 3.23 -5.30
C GLY A 96 -13.46 3.17 -6.60
N ALA A 97 -12.97 2.45 -7.63
CA ALA A 97 -13.65 2.17 -8.88
C ALA A 97 -13.98 0.68 -9.00
N GLN A 98 -15.01 0.35 -9.75
CA GLN A 98 -15.32 -1.02 -10.13
C GLN A 98 -14.52 -1.39 -11.37
N VAL A 99 -13.50 -2.24 -11.22
CA VAL A 99 -12.71 -2.73 -12.35
C VAL A 99 -13.55 -3.70 -13.17
N VAL A 100 -13.67 -3.45 -14.46
CA VAL A 100 -14.42 -4.25 -15.43
C VAL A 100 -13.51 -4.74 -16.55
N SER A 101 -13.94 -5.76 -17.29
CA SER A 101 -13.19 -6.24 -18.46
C SER A 101 -13.26 -5.21 -19.60
N GLU A 102 -12.28 -5.26 -20.52
CA GLU A 102 -12.25 -4.35 -21.68
C GLU A 102 -13.46 -4.54 -22.64
N SER A 103 -14.13 -5.69 -22.58
CA SER A 103 -15.33 -6.01 -23.37
C SER A 103 -16.63 -5.50 -22.74
N GLU A 104 -16.60 -5.07 -21.48
CA GLU A 104 -17.78 -4.57 -20.79
C GLU A 104 -17.90 -3.05 -20.92
N ALA A 105 -19.13 -2.53 -20.76
CA ALA A 105 -19.34 -1.09 -20.74
C ALA A 105 -18.59 -0.47 -19.53
N ALA A 106 -17.67 0.43 -19.79
CA ALA A 106 -16.92 1.17 -18.80
C ALA A 106 -17.20 2.66 -18.91
N ASP A 107 -17.06 3.39 -17.80
CA ASP A 107 -17.16 4.86 -17.79
C ASP A 107 -15.78 5.48 -18.02
N LEU A 108 -14.74 4.80 -17.51
CA LEU A 108 -13.34 5.23 -17.53
C LEU A 108 -12.45 4.15 -18.14
N VAL A 109 -11.40 4.57 -18.82
CA VAL A 109 -10.36 3.68 -19.34
C VAL A 109 -9.01 4.13 -18.81
N LEU A 110 -8.30 3.22 -18.12
CA LEU A 110 -6.90 3.40 -17.75
C LEU A 110 -6.01 2.81 -18.84
N SER A 111 -5.10 3.64 -19.35
CA SER A 111 -3.99 3.25 -20.22
C SER A 111 -2.68 3.59 -19.54
N GLY A 112 -1.63 2.81 -19.77
CA GLY A 112 -0.34 3.03 -19.15
C GLY A 112 0.84 2.61 -20.02
N GLN A 113 2.01 3.18 -19.72
CA GLN A 113 3.27 2.88 -20.38
C GLN A 113 4.36 2.67 -19.34
N ILE A 114 5.04 1.53 -19.38
CA ILE A 114 6.28 1.28 -18.64
C ILE A 114 7.38 2.01 -19.42
N LEU A 115 7.88 3.12 -18.87
CA LEU A 115 8.83 4.00 -19.56
C LEU A 115 10.26 3.49 -19.43
N SER A 116 10.64 2.99 -18.26
CA SER A 116 11.99 2.49 -18.00
C SER A 116 12.02 1.49 -16.87
N VAL A 117 12.99 0.59 -16.96
CA VAL A 117 13.47 -0.27 -15.88
C VAL A 117 14.96 -0.05 -15.76
N SER A 118 15.45 0.27 -14.56
CA SER A 118 16.86 0.47 -14.27
C SER A 118 17.28 -0.26 -13.00
N VAL A 119 18.56 -0.58 -12.90
CA VAL A 119 19.11 -1.33 -11.74
C VAL A 119 20.34 -0.58 -11.22
N PRO A 120 20.15 0.59 -10.56
CA PRO A 120 21.27 1.30 -9.95
C PRO A 120 21.88 0.51 -8.80
N THR A 121 23.21 0.63 -8.67
CA THR A 121 23.96 0.14 -7.53
C THR A 121 23.72 1.08 -6.34
N LEU A 122 23.39 0.53 -5.17
CA LEU A 122 23.21 1.28 -3.93
C LEU A 122 24.46 1.25 -3.07
N SER A 123 25.11 0.09 -2.97
CA SER A 123 26.32 -0.08 -2.18
C SER A 123 27.33 -0.96 -2.90
N PHE A 124 28.62 -0.68 -2.66
CA PHE A 124 29.71 -1.44 -3.24
C PHE A 124 30.90 -1.49 -2.27
N SER A 125 31.70 -2.56 -2.39
CA SER A 125 33.04 -2.65 -1.80
C SER A 125 34.08 -2.20 -2.84
N GLN A 126 35.37 -2.27 -2.48
CA GLN A 126 36.44 -1.94 -3.44
C GLN A 126 36.44 -2.81 -4.69
N THR A 127 35.83 -3.99 -4.64
CA THR A 127 35.90 -5.00 -5.71
C THR A 127 34.54 -5.52 -6.21
N ALA A 128 33.45 -5.21 -5.50
CA ALA A 128 32.13 -5.77 -5.85
C ALA A 128 30.95 -4.86 -5.47
N THR A 129 29.89 -4.92 -6.27
CA THR A 129 28.56 -4.42 -5.89
C THR A 129 27.99 -5.34 -4.81
N LEU A 130 27.45 -4.77 -3.74
CA LEU A 130 26.85 -5.51 -2.62
C LEU A 130 25.33 -5.45 -2.67
N GLU A 131 24.78 -4.32 -3.08
CA GLU A 131 23.35 -4.08 -3.11
C GLU A 131 22.95 -3.25 -4.33
N SER A 132 21.84 -3.59 -4.91
CA SER A 132 21.23 -2.89 -6.04
C SER A 132 19.74 -2.70 -5.81
N ARG A 133 19.13 -1.78 -6.53
CA ARG A 133 17.69 -1.54 -6.53
C ARG A 133 17.14 -1.70 -7.94
N ALA A 134 16.08 -2.47 -8.12
CA ALA A 134 15.28 -2.40 -9.32
C ALA A 134 14.36 -1.18 -9.24
N GLU A 135 14.41 -0.28 -10.20
CA GLU A 135 13.57 0.90 -10.31
C GLU A 135 12.75 0.84 -11.59
N VAL A 136 11.45 1.09 -11.48
CA VAL A 136 10.52 1.08 -12.60
C VAL A 136 9.76 2.39 -12.63
N VAL A 137 9.66 2.99 -13.81
CA VAL A 137 8.91 4.23 -14.04
C VAL A 137 7.75 3.93 -14.98
N VAL A 138 6.54 4.31 -14.56
CA VAL A 138 5.30 4.11 -15.33
C VAL A 138 4.55 5.44 -15.43
N LEU A 139 4.05 5.73 -16.63
CA LEU A 139 3.10 6.79 -16.89
C LEU A 139 1.72 6.17 -17.09
N VAL A 140 0.71 6.62 -16.32
CA VAL A 140 -0.68 6.20 -16.50
C VAL A 140 -1.57 7.39 -16.81
N ARG A 141 -2.65 7.13 -17.57
CA ARG A 141 -3.68 8.09 -17.92
C ARG A 141 -5.04 7.42 -17.78
N VAL A 142 -5.99 8.14 -17.21
CA VAL A 142 -7.39 7.73 -17.18
C VAL A 142 -8.18 8.70 -18.04
N GLU A 143 -8.95 8.15 -18.97
CA GLU A 143 -9.80 8.86 -19.91
C GLU A 143 -11.26 8.53 -19.62
N GLU A 144 -12.11 9.54 -19.63
CA GLU A 144 -13.56 9.35 -19.58
C GLU A 144 -14.08 9.02 -20.98
N ILE A 145 -14.69 7.85 -21.14
CA ILE A 145 -15.13 7.34 -22.47
C ILE A 145 -16.13 8.28 -23.13
N ARG A 146 -17.08 8.84 -22.33
CA ARG A 146 -18.16 9.67 -22.85
C ARG A 146 -17.67 10.96 -23.50
N SER A 147 -16.68 11.62 -22.87
CA SER A 147 -16.16 12.92 -23.33
C SER A 147 -14.86 12.83 -24.11
N GLY A 148 -14.15 11.69 -24.03
CA GLY A 148 -12.80 11.54 -24.56
C GLY A 148 -11.76 12.38 -23.82
N LYS A 149 -12.08 12.95 -22.66
CA LYS A 149 -11.17 13.78 -21.87
C LYS A 149 -10.31 12.94 -20.95
N ILE A 150 -9.03 13.29 -20.86
CA ILE A 150 -8.13 12.74 -19.85
C ILE A 150 -8.48 13.41 -18.51
N VAL A 151 -8.99 12.61 -17.57
CA VAL A 151 -9.43 13.07 -16.26
C VAL A 151 -8.35 12.91 -15.18
N TRP A 152 -7.36 12.06 -15.42
CA TRP A 152 -6.26 11.83 -14.49
C TRP A 152 -5.00 11.37 -15.23
N THR A 153 -3.85 11.88 -14.81
CA THR A 153 -2.54 11.49 -15.35
C THR A 153 -1.54 11.45 -14.21
N GLN A 154 -0.77 10.37 -14.11
CA GLN A 154 0.28 10.22 -13.10
C GLN A 154 1.53 9.59 -13.69
N LEU A 155 2.67 10.18 -13.36
CA LEU A 155 3.97 9.55 -13.46
C LEU A 155 4.32 8.99 -12.09
N ALA A 156 4.63 7.71 -12.01
CA ALA A 156 4.98 7.04 -10.77
C ALA A 156 6.27 6.24 -10.92
N LYS A 157 7.01 6.12 -9.82
CA LYS A 157 8.24 5.35 -9.71
C LYS A 157 8.08 4.35 -8.57
N GLY A 158 8.30 3.07 -8.86
CA GLY A 158 8.39 1.99 -7.89
C GLY A 158 9.80 1.46 -7.80
N GLY A 159 10.20 0.97 -6.62
CA GLY A 159 11.53 0.38 -6.44
C GLY A 159 11.54 -0.73 -5.40
N SER A 160 12.45 -1.68 -5.59
CA SER A 160 12.72 -2.76 -4.64
C SER A 160 14.20 -3.13 -4.65
N GLU A 161 14.76 -3.32 -3.47
CA GLU A 161 16.17 -3.60 -3.27
C GLU A 161 16.45 -5.09 -3.29
N PHE A 162 17.69 -5.47 -3.66
CA PHE A 162 18.17 -6.83 -3.60
C PHE A 162 19.68 -6.87 -3.42
N PHE A 163 20.17 -7.92 -2.75
CA PHE A 163 21.60 -8.13 -2.53
C PHE A 163 22.22 -8.86 -3.71
N ILE A 164 23.49 -8.54 -4.00
CA ILE A 164 24.28 -9.19 -5.03
C ILE A 164 25.13 -10.29 -4.37
N THR A 165 25.11 -11.46 -4.97
CA THR A 165 25.89 -12.63 -4.55
C THR A 165 26.95 -12.99 -5.60
N SER A 166 27.81 -13.96 -5.30
CA SER A 166 28.78 -14.50 -6.28
C SER A 166 28.12 -15.36 -7.36
N ASP A 167 26.85 -15.79 -7.16
CA ASP A 167 26.10 -16.61 -8.12
C ASP A 167 25.30 -15.72 -9.07
N LEU A 168 25.73 -15.63 -10.32
CA LEU A 168 25.11 -14.79 -11.35
C LEU A 168 23.68 -15.23 -11.69
N GLN A 169 23.38 -16.54 -11.66
CA GLN A 169 22.03 -17.03 -11.96
C GLN A 169 21.06 -16.69 -10.84
N PHE A 170 21.54 -16.79 -9.61
CA PHE A 170 20.75 -16.39 -8.45
C PHE A 170 20.51 -14.87 -8.44
N ASN A 171 21.52 -14.06 -8.78
CA ASN A 171 21.36 -12.62 -8.92
C ASN A 171 20.29 -12.24 -9.93
N ARG A 172 20.22 -12.93 -11.08
CA ARG A 172 19.15 -12.71 -12.07
C ARG A 172 17.76 -13.01 -11.49
N THR A 173 17.65 -14.07 -10.69
CA THR A 173 16.40 -14.39 -9.99
C THR A 173 16.01 -13.32 -8.97
N LEU A 174 16.97 -12.81 -8.20
CA LEU A 174 16.75 -11.73 -7.24
C LEU A 174 16.34 -10.43 -7.94
N GLN A 175 17.01 -10.07 -9.05
CA GLN A 175 16.64 -8.92 -9.87
C GLN A 175 15.21 -9.04 -10.39
N ASN A 176 14.82 -10.19 -10.95
CA ASN A 176 13.47 -10.41 -11.46
C ASN A 176 12.42 -10.23 -10.35
N ARG A 177 12.66 -10.80 -9.16
CA ARG A 177 11.79 -10.62 -8.00
C ARG A 177 11.69 -9.16 -7.57
N ALA A 178 12.81 -8.44 -7.59
CA ALA A 178 12.82 -7.01 -7.25
C ALA A 178 12.03 -6.18 -8.27
N VAL A 179 12.12 -6.48 -9.57
CA VAL A 179 11.31 -5.84 -10.62
C VAL A 179 9.82 -6.13 -10.42
N GLU A 180 9.45 -7.37 -10.09
CA GLU A 180 8.06 -7.74 -9.78
C GLU A 180 7.53 -6.99 -8.54
N GLN A 181 8.31 -6.95 -7.48
CA GLN A 181 7.94 -6.24 -6.25
C GLN A 181 7.81 -4.74 -6.47
N ALA A 182 8.72 -4.13 -7.25
CA ALA A 182 8.64 -2.73 -7.65
C ALA A 182 7.31 -2.43 -8.39
N GLY A 183 6.88 -3.34 -9.27
CA GLY A 183 5.61 -3.23 -9.99
C GLY A 183 4.38 -3.29 -9.08
N ARG A 184 4.37 -4.19 -8.09
CA ARG A 184 3.27 -4.28 -7.11
C ARG A 184 3.17 -3.02 -6.25
N ILE A 185 4.30 -2.55 -5.70
CA ILE A 185 4.37 -1.31 -4.90
C ILE A 185 3.85 -0.14 -5.71
N LEU A 186 4.26 -0.03 -6.99
CA LEU A 186 3.84 1.04 -7.88
C LEU A 186 2.35 0.98 -8.19
N ALA A 187 1.80 -0.22 -8.43
CA ALA A 187 0.37 -0.40 -8.69
C ALA A 187 -0.48 -0.02 -7.46
N ALA A 188 -0.07 -0.43 -6.26
CA ALA A 188 -0.72 -0.09 -5.00
C ALA A 188 -0.69 1.43 -4.72
N ASP A 189 0.44 2.09 -4.95
CA ASP A 189 0.58 3.55 -4.81
C ASP A 189 -0.36 4.29 -5.78
N LEU A 190 -0.40 3.88 -7.04
CA LEU A 190 -1.26 4.49 -8.04
C LEU A 190 -2.75 4.24 -7.76
N ALA A 191 -3.14 3.05 -7.29
CA ALA A 191 -4.52 2.77 -6.90
C ALA A 191 -4.96 3.67 -5.72
N SER A 192 -4.09 3.86 -4.73
CA SER A 192 -4.35 4.75 -3.59
C SER A 192 -4.48 6.21 -4.00
N ARG A 193 -3.63 6.70 -4.90
CA ARG A 193 -3.73 8.07 -5.45
C ARG A 193 -4.99 8.26 -6.28
N PHE A 194 -5.39 7.24 -7.03
CA PHE A 194 -6.62 7.28 -7.81
C PHE A 194 -7.86 7.29 -6.90
N LEU A 195 -7.87 6.50 -5.81
CA LEU A 195 -8.91 6.55 -4.78
C LEU A 195 -9.09 7.97 -4.24
N LEU A 196 -8.00 8.62 -3.86
CA LEU A 196 -8.06 10.01 -3.38
C LEU A 196 -8.64 10.95 -4.42
N HIS A 197 -8.31 10.77 -5.70
CA HIS A 197 -8.84 11.56 -6.81
C HIS A 197 -10.36 11.36 -6.99
N VAL A 198 -10.85 10.13 -6.84
CA VAL A 198 -12.28 9.80 -6.87
C VAL A 198 -13.01 10.42 -5.67
N GLU A 199 -12.48 10.24 -4.46
CA GLU A 199 -13.09 10.71 -3.21
C GLU A 199 -13.15 12.25 -3.12
N THR A 200 -12.16 12.95 -3.65
CA THR A 200 -12.16 14.43 -3.68
C THR A 200 -13.13 15.02 -4.70
N GLY A 201 -13.84 14.20 -5.47
CA GLY A 201 -14.77 14.65 -6.51
C GLY A 201 -14.10 15.31 -7.71
N ALA A 202 -12.78 15.16 -7.84
CA ALA A 202 -12.02 15.76 -8.95
C ALA A 202 -12.44 15.22 -10.31
N LEU A 203 -12.93 13.97 -10.39
CA LEU A 203 -13.54 13.40 -11.59
C LEU A 203 -14.74 14.22 -12.07
N LYS A 204 -15.65 14.61 -11.14
CA LYS A 204 -16.85 15.42 -11.46
C LYS A 204 -16.47 16.82 -11.92
N LYS A 205 -15.46 17.42 -11.28
CA LYS A 205 -15.00 18.77 -11.61
C LYS A 205 -14.31 18.84 -12.97
N SER A 206 -13.54 17.83 -13.36
CA SER A 206 -12.88 17.77 -14.67
C SER A 206 -13.89 17.58 -15.82
N ALA A 207 -14.96 16.83 -15.58
CA ALA A 207 -16.04 16.63 -16.56
C ALA A 207 -16.91 17.88 -16.76
N SER A 208 -17.02 18.77 -15.77
CA SER A 208 -17.88 19.96 -15.79
C SER A 208 -17.20 21.25 -16.27
N SER A 209 -15.88 21.26 -16.49
CA SER A 209 -15.17 22.44 -17.00
C SER A 209 -15.37 22.58 -18.51
N PRO A 210 -16.08 23.62 -18.99
CA PRO A 210 -16.16 23.92 -20.42
C PRO A 210 -14.78 24.38 -20.94
N GLN A 211 -14.42 23.97 -22.13
CA GLN A 211 -13.25 24.48 -22.85
C GLN A 211 -13.54 25.87 -23.39
#